data_083e1b0fda2808f83378826db623a554
#
_entry.id   083e1b0fda2808f83378826db623a554
#
_cell.length_a   1.000
_cell.length_b   1.000
_cell.length_c   1.000
_cell.angle_alpha   90.00
_cell.angle_beta   90.00
_cell.angle_gamma   90.00
#
_symmetry.space_group_name_H-M   'P 1'
#
loop_
_entity.id
_entity.type
_entity.pdbx_description
1 polymer ?
#
loop_
_entity_poly.entity_id
_entity_poly.type
_entity_poly.pdbx_seq_one_letter_code
_entity_poly.pdbx_strand_id
1 'polypeptide(L)'
;MGIKNEDFKKIMELMPIGWEEKAKELKAIERSRKIKNAEELLRMILLYLTNGESFGKTSSMLRLTDQNSLNKNAVYERIVKSRDWLKWLCENISRNAGELVKKPEWLKDKKVCLIDASDVSKKGSNGSDYKLHYNVELFNLEMREMHITE
;
A
#
# COMPACT_ATOMS: atom_id res chain seq x y z
N MET A 1 18.52 2.51 4.45
CA MET A 1 17.95 3.45 5.44
C MET A 1 16.47 3.08 5.54
N GLY A 2 16.02 2.54 6.67
CA GLY A 2 14.62 2.11 6.83
C GLY A 2 13.73 3.27 7.26
N ILE A 3 12.41 3.08 7.21
CA ILE A 3 11.45 4.07 7.74
C ILE A 3 11.76 4.32 9.20
N LYS A 4 11.93 5.59 9.58
CA LYS A 4 12.11 5.98 10.99
C LYS A 4 10.86 5.62 11.78
N ASN A 5 11.02 5.27 13.06
CA ASN A 5 9.88 4.92 13.92
C ASN A 5 8.84 6.03 14.03
N GLU A 6 9.26 7.30 13.99
CA GLU A 6 8.36 8.46 14.01
C GLU A 6 7.49 8.56 12.75
N ASP A 7 8.09 8.32 11.57
CA ASP A 7 7.36 8.34 10.30
C ASP A 7 6.38 7.17 10.23
N PHE A 8 6.78 6.01 10.74
CA PHE A 8 5.89 4.85 10.82
C PHE A 8 4.70 5.09 11.74
N LYS A 9 4.88 5.76 12.89
CA LYS A 9 3.78 6.14 13.77
C LYS A 9 2.76 7.03 13.06
N LYS A 10 3.20 8.02 12.29
CA LYS A 10 2.31 8.88 11.49
C LYS A 10 1.52 8.08 10.46
N ILE A 11 2.16 7.08 9.82
CA ILE A 11 1.46 6.18 8.90
C ILE A 11 0.39 5.39 9.65
N MET A 12 0.67 4.91 10.86
CA MET A 12 -0.29 4.16 11.68
C MET A 12 -1.53 4.99 12.06
N GLU A 13 -1.37 6.30 12.27
CA GLU A 13 -2.48 7.22 12.54
C GLU A 13 -3.45 7.37 11.36
N LEU A 14 -2.99 7.10 10.14
CA LEU A 14 -3.80 7.16 8.92
C LEU A 14 -4.53 5.85 8.61
N MET A 15 -4.25 4.77 9.36
CA MET A 15 -4.84 3.48 9.07
C MET A 15 -6.36 3.48 9.31
N PRO A 16 -7.15 2.93 8.37
CA PRO A 16 -8.59 2.85 8.54
C PRO A 16 -8.96 1.87 9.65
N ILE A 17 -10.10 2.12 10.30
CA ILE A 17 -10.61 1.24 11.35
C ILE A 17 -10.78 -0.19 10.79
N GLY A 18 -10.35 -1.19 11.55
CA GLY A 18 -10.46 -2.61 11.16
C GLY A 18 -9.41 -3.09 10.16
N TRP A 19 -8.36 -2.32 9.90
CA TRP A 19 -7.32 -2.68 8.93
C TRP A 19 -6.56 -3.97 9.27
N GLU A 20 -6.40 -4.29 10.54
CA GLU A 20 -5.74 -5.54 10.99
C GLU A 20 -6.63 -6.76 10.77
N GLU A 21 -7.91 -6.65 11.08
CA GLU A 21 -8.91 -7.68 10.82
C GLU A 21 -9.03 -7.94 9.33
N LYS A 22 -8.99 -6.87 8.53
CA LYS A 22 -9.04 -6.95 7.07
C LYS A 22 -7.83 -7.65 6.47
N ALA A 23 -6.65 -7.51 7.09
CA ALA A 23 -5.46 -8.27 6.69
C ALA A 23 -5.64 -9.78 6.83
N LYS A 24 -6.38 -10.22 7.85
CA LYS A 24 -6.70 -11.65 8.06
C LYS A 24 -7.80 -12.11 7.10
N GLU A 25 -8.87 -11.33 6.96
CA GLU A 25 -9.99 -11.61 6.06
C GLU A 25 -9.52 -11.80 4.62
N LEU A 26 -8.67 -10.89 4.12
CA LEU A 26 -8.08 -10.93 2.78
C LEU A 26 -6.85 -11.84 2.67
N LYS A 27 -6.59 -12.65 3.69
CA LYS A 27 -5.51 -13.67 3.73
C LYS A 27 -4.10 -13.11 3.50
N ALA A 28 -3.87 -11.82 3.74
CA ALA A 28 -2.53 -11.26 3.79
C ALA A 28 -1.72 -11.88 4.93
N ILE A 29 -2.41 -12.26 6.02
CA ILE A 29 -1.85 -13.01 7.15
C ILE A 29 -2.69 -14.28 7.38
N GLU A 30 -2.18 -15.41 6.89
CA GLU A 30 -2.81 -16.72 7.13
C GLU A 30 -2.24 -17.44 8.35
N ARG A 31 -0.93 -17.31 8.57
CA ARG A 31 -0.20 -18.00 9.66
C ARG A 31 0.78 -17.05 10.33
N SER A 32 0.61 -16.82 11.61
CA SER A 32 1.45 -15.94 12.44
C SER A 32 2.75 -16.64 12.90
N ARG A 33 3.55 -17.20 11.98
CA ARG A 33 4.82 -17.85 12.36
C ARG A 33 5.96 -16.85 12.52
N LYS A 34 6.22 -16.08 11.47
CA LYS A 34 7.34 -15.11 11.41
C LYS A 34 6.86 -13.67 11.32
N ILE A 35 5.73 -13.41 10.69
CA ILE A 35 4.99 -12.15 10.73
C ILE A 35 3.81 -12.37 11.67
N LYS A 36 3.78 -11.69 12.80
CA LYS A 36 2.82 -11.93 13.88
C LYS A 36 1.51 -11.18 13.68
N ASN A 37 1.58 -9.98 13.11
CA ASN A 37 0.45 -9.06 12.97
C ASN A 37 0.55 -8.22 11.69
N ALA A 38 -0.49 -7.44 11.42
CA ALA A 38 -0.59 -6.59 10.23
C ALA A 38 0.43 -5.43 10.25
N GLU A 39 0.77 -4.93 11.44
CA GLU A 39 1.78 -3.89 11.61
C GLU A 39 3.16 -4.37 11.13
N GLU A 40 3.60 -5.56 11.57
CA GLU A 40 4.87 -6.14 11.12
C GLU A 40 4.88 -6.39 9.61
N LEU A 41 3.74 -6.83 9.05
CA LEU A 41 3.60 -7.03 7.60
C LEU A 41 3.73 -5.71 6.85
N LEU A 42 3.01 -4.67 7.29
CA LEU A 42 3.06 -3.35 6.68
C LEU A 42 4.47 -2.76 6.77
N ARG A 43 5.11 -2.87 7.92
CA ARG A 43 6.50 -2.40 8.13
C ARG A 43 7.48 -3.08 7.17
N MET A 44 7.35 -4.39 6.96
CA MET A 44 8.16 -5.13 5.99
C MET A 44 7.90 -4.64 4.54
N ILE A 45 6.64 -4.43 4.16
CA ILE A 45 6.28 -3.95 2.83
C ILE A 45 6.84 -2.54 2.60
N LEU A 46 6.67 -1.64 3.57
CA LEU A 46 7.19 -0.29 3.48
C LEU A 46 8.73 -0.27 3.45
N LEU A 47 9.40 -1.16 4.17
CA LEU A 47 10.86 -1.33 4.09
C LEU A 47 11.29 -1.71 2.67
N TYR A 48 10.58 -2.61 2.02
CA TYR A 48 10.82 -2.99 0.62
C TYR A 48 10.62 -1.80 -0.34
N LEU A 49 9.50 -1.08 -0.20
CA LEU A 49 9.13 0.02 -1.09
C LEU A 49 10.07 1.23 -0.96
N THR A 50 10.41 1.63 0.27
CA THR A 50 11.20 2.85 0.53
C THR A 50 12.66 2.70 0.16
N ASN A 51 13.18 1.49 0.12
CA ASN A 51 14.58 1.27 -0.25
C ASN A 51 14.76 0.97 -1.74
N GLY A 52 13.70 0.79 -2.53
CA GLY A 52 13.77 0.40 -3.94
C GLY A 52 14.58 -0.89 -4.18
N GLU A 53 14.58 -1.77 -3.19
CA GLU A 53 15.57 -2.82 -3.03
C GLU A 53 15.03 -4.18 -3.51
N SER A 54 15.95 -5.11 -3.71
CA SER A 54 15.57 -6.48 -4.01
C SER A 54 15.00 -7.20 -2.76
N PHE A 55 14.18 -8.21 -2.96
CA PHE A 55 13.67 -9.06 -1.86
C PHE A 55 14.79 -9.65 -0.99
N GLY A 56 15.98 -9.91 -1.58
CA GLY A 56 17.15 -10.38 -0.87
C GLY A 56 17.70 -9.35 0.11
N LYS A 57 17.78 -8.10 -0.29
CA LYS A 57 18.27 -7.01 0.57
C LYS A 57 17.27 -6.70 1.67
N THR A 58 15.96 -6.67 1.37
CA THR A 58 14.92 -6.58 2.40
C THR A 58 15.03 -7.70 3.42
N SER A 59 15.24 -8.95 2.97
CA SER A 59 15.48 -10.10 3.85
C SER A 59 16.68 -9.90 4.77
N SER A 60 17.79 -9.36 4.23
CA SER A 60 19.00 -9.08 5.02
C SER A 60 18.76 -7.98 6.05
N MET A 61 18.06 -6.91 5.69
CA MET A 61 17.70 -5.81 6.60
C MET A 61 16.79 -6.27 7.74
N LEU A 62 15.79 -7.12 7.46
CA LEU A 62 14.93 -7.70 8.50
C LEU A 62 15.71 -8.53 9.53
N ARG A 63 16.78 -9.23 9.10
CA ARG A 63 17.67 -9.96 10.02
C ARG A 63 18.46 -9.03 10.92
N LEU A 64 18.94 -7.89 10.39
CA LEU A 64 19.73 -6.92 11.14
C LEU A 64 18.91 -6.16 12.18
N THR A 65 17.60 -6.05 11.99
CA THR A 65 16.69 -5.33 12.90
C THR A 65 15.99 -6.25 13.91
N ASP A 66 16.43 -7.49 14.08
CA ASP A 66 15.81 -8.55 14.90
C ASP A 66 14.32 -8.79 14.61
N GLN A 67 13.82 -8.19 13.53
CA GLN A 67 12.46 -8.38 13.06
C GLN A 67 12.41 -9.57 12.10
N ASN A 68 12.39 -10.76 12.64
CA ASN A 68 12.08 -12.00 11.90
C ASN A 68 12.97 -12.35 10.68
N SER A 69 13.72 -13.43 10.76
CA SER A 69 14.56 -13.97 9.67
C SER A 69 13.70 -14.54 8.52
N LEU A 70 13.09 -13.68 7.71
CA LEU A 70 12.45 -14.10 6.47
C LEU A 70 13.50 -14.26 5.37
N ASN A 71 13.41 -15.34 4.59
CA ASN A 71 14.22 -15.47 3.37
C ASN A 71 13.57 -14.67 2.21
N LYS A 72 14.32 -14.44 1.13
CA LYS A 72 13.86 -13.66 -0.02
C LYS A 72 12.54 -14.14 -0.63
N ASN A 73 12.34 -15.46 -0.70
CA ASN A 73 11.12 -16.05 -1.27
C ASN A 73 9.92 -15.79 -0.36
N ALA A 74 10.10 -15.90 0.97
CA ALA A 74 9.05 -15.61 1.93
C ALA A 74 8.67 -14.11 1.93
N VAL A 75 9.62 -13.20 1.71
CA VAL A 75 9.32 -11.76 1.52
C VAL A 75 8.46 -11.57 0.27
N TYR A 76 8.87 -12.15 -0.87
CA TYR A 76 8.09 -12.10 -2.12
C TYR A 76 6.67 -12.63 -1.95
N GLU A 77 6.52 -13.85 -1.42
CA GLU A 77 5.20 -14.46 -1.21
C GLU A 77 4.30 -13.62 -0.31
N ARG A 78 4.84 -12.99 0.74
CA ARG A 78 4.08 -12.13 1.63
C ARG A 78 3.60 -10.87 0.92
N ILE A 79 4.44 -10.25 0.10
CA ILE A 79 4.05 -9.06 -0.69
C ILE A 79 2.95 -9.43 -1.69
N VAL A 80 3.11 -10.53 -2.43
CA VAL A 80 2.10 -10.99 -3.39
C VAL A 80 0.76 -11.29 -2.73
N LYS A 81 0.76 -11.99 -1.59
CA LYS A 81 -0.47 -12.28 -0.82
C LYS A 81 -1.13 -11.04 -0.23
N SER A 82 -0.37 -9.99 -0.01
CA SER A 82 -0.89 -8.74 0.54
C SER A 82 -1.59 -7.85 -0.50
N ARG A 83 -1.60 -8.20 -1.78
CA ARG A 83 -2.10 -7.36 -2.87
C ARG A 83 -3.50 -6.81 -2.61
N ASP A 84 -4.45 -7.67 -2.30
CA ASP A 84 -5.84 -7.28 -2.13
C ASP A 84 -6.04 -6.46 -0.84
N TRP A 85 -5.29 -6.76 0.20
CA TRP A 85 -5.26 -5.95 1.41
C TRP A 85 -4.64 -4.57 1.19
N LEU A 86 -3.54 -4.48 0.44
CA LEU A 86 -2.93 -3.18 0.08
C LEU A 86 -3.87 -2.34 -0.79
N LYS A 87 -4.55 -2.97 -1.75
CA LYS A 87 -5.58 -2.30 -2.54
C LYS A 87 -6.67 -1.72 -1.64
N TRP A 88 -7.21 -2.53 -0.73
CA TRP A 88 -8.20 -2.08 0.24
C TRP A 88 -7.69 -0.94 1.13
N LEU A 89 -6.44 -1.00 1.59
CA LEU A 89 -5.82 0.09 2.37
C LEU A 89 -5.76 1.39 1.55
N CYS A 90 -5.27 1.37 0.32
CA CYS A 90 -5.21 2.54 -0.54
C CYS A 90 -6.59 3.19 -0.74
N GLU A 91 -7.62 2.38 -0.97
CA GLU A 91 -9.00 2.85 -1.15
C GLU A 91 -9.59 3.48 0.13
N ASN A 92 -9.22 2.98 1.31
CA ASN A 92 -9.81 3.42 2.57
C ASN A 92 -9.01 4.49 3.31
N ILE A 93 -7.68 4.54 3.15
CA ILE A 93 -6.87 5.65 3.69
C ILE A 93 -7.31 6.98 3.08
N SER A 94 -7.53 7.03 1.77
CA SER A 94 -7.98 8.24 1.11
C SER A 94 -9.35 8.73 1.57
N ARG A 95 -10.26 7.84 1.96
CA ARG A 95 -11.57 8.21 2.52
C ARG A 95 -11.48 8.94 3.86
N ASN A 96 -10.45 8.64 4.64
CA ASN A 96 -10.24 9.26 5.96
C ASN A 96 -9.56 10.63 5.88
N ALA A 97 -9.03 11.02 4.72
CA ALA A 97 -8.32 12.28 4.54
C ALA A 97 -9.22 13.52 4.63
N GLY A 98 -10.55 13.36 4.59
CA GLY A 98 -11.53 14.45 4.68
C GLY A 98 -11.57 15.33 3.44
N GLU A 99 -12.39 16.38 3.47
CA GLU A 99 -12.44 17.37 2.39
C GLU A 99 -11.18 18.25 2.41
N LEU A 100 -10.28 18.03 1.46
CA LEU A 100 -9.04 18.81 1.32
C LEU A 100 -9.28 20.17 0.65
N VAL A 101 -10.33 20.27 -0.17
CA VAL A 101 -10.68 21.48 -0.90
C VAL A 101 -12.17 21.74 -0.78
N LYS A 102 -12.54 22.98 -0.41
CA LYS A 102 -13.94 23.38 -0.33
C LYS A 102 -14.61 23.28 -1.71
N LYS A 103 -15.66 22.49 -1.80
CA LYS A 103 -16.42 22.28 -3.02
C LYS A 103 -17.19 23.54 -3.38
N PRO A 104 -17.10 24.05 -4.63
CA PRO A 104 -17.90 25.19 -5.08
C PRO A 104 -19.41 24.89 -5.00
N GLU A 105 -20.24 25.89 -4.67
CA GLU A 105 -21.69 25.71 -4.46
C GLU A 105 -22.40 25.13 -5.70
N TRP A 106 -21.99 25.55 -6.91
CA TRP A 106 -22.55 25.05 -8.17
C TRP A 106 -22.23 23.56 -8.46
N LEU A 107 -21.29 22.96 -7.73
CA LEU A 107 -20.95 21.53 -7.80
C LEU A 107 -21.48 20.74 -6.61
N LYS A 108 -22.18 21.35 -5.67
CA LYS A 108 -22.56 20.73 -4.39
C LYS A 108 -23.17 19.34 -4.53
N ASP A 109 -24.09 19.17 -5.48
CA ASP A 109 -24.81 17.92 -5.71
C ASP A 109 -24.16 17.02 -6.78
N LYS A 110 -22.97 17.38 -7.26
CA LYS A 110 -22.26 16.63 -8.30
C LYS A 110 -20.98 16.00 -7.74
N LYS A 111 -20.68 14.78 -8.14
CA LYS A 111 -19.39 14.14 -7.92
C LYS A 111 -18.50 14.42 -9.11
N VAL A 112 -17.32 14.97 -8.86
CA VAL A 112 -16.30 15.21 -9.89
C VAL A 112 -15.16 14.23 -9.66
N CYS A 113 -14.92 13.38 -10.63
CA CYS A 113 -13.86 12.38 -10.56
C CYS A 113 -12.78 12.67 -11.60
N LEU A 114 -11.55 12.47 -11.20
CA LEU A 114 -10.38 12.40 -12.09
C LEU A 114 -10.14 10.94 -12.45
N ILE A 115 -10.12 10.66 -13.73
CA ILE A 115 -9.76 9.33 -14.26
C ILE A 115 -8.46 9.50 -15.03
N ASP A 116 -7.44 8.76 -14.63
CA ASP A 116 -6.13 8.82 -15.26
C ASP A 116 -5.49 7.42 -15.30
N ALA A 117 -4.45 7.29 -16.11
CA ALA A 117 -3.67 6.07 -16.21
C ALA A 117 -2.18 6.40 -16.26
N SER A 118 -1.41 5.73 -15.41
CA SER A 118 0.05 5.86 -15.36
C SER A 118 0.72 4.59 -15.88
N ASP A 119 1.69 4.77 -16.76
CA ASP A 119 2.52 3.67 -17.25
C ASP A 119 3.53 3.23 -16.18
N VAL A 120 3.61 1.93 -15.98
CA VAL A 120 4.56 1.31 -15.04
C VAL A 120 5.46 0.37 -15.83
N SER A 121 6.76 0.61 -15.76
CA SER A 121 7.78 -0.22 -16.42
C SER A 121 8.60 -1.01 -15.41
N LYS A 122 8.90 -2.25 -15.75
CA LYS A 122 9.88 -3.06 -14.99
C LYS A 122 11.28 -2.51 -15.23
N LYS A 123 12.15 -2.66 -14.25
CA LYS A 123 13.56 -2.30 -14.41
C LYS A 123 14.19 -3.10 -15.55
N GLY A 124 14.66 -2.39 -16.59
CA GLY A 124 15.30 -2.96 -17.76
C GLY A 124 14.34 -3.29 -18.92
N SER A 125 13.04 -2.96 -18.82
CA SER A 125 12.14 -3.06 -19.97
C SER A 125 12.25 -1.83 -20.87
N ASN A 126 11.97 -2.01 -22.17
CA ASN A 126 11.98 -0.96 -23.18
C ASN A 126 10.56 -0.46 -23.48
N GLY A 127 9.76 -0.20 -22.45
CA GLY A 127 8.40 0.29 -22.62
C GLY A 127 7.55 0.14 -21.36
N SER A 128 6.24 0.38 -21.52
CA SER A 128 5.27 0.15 -20.47
C SER A 128 4.96 -1.33 -20.35
N ASP A 129 5.15 -1.92 -19.18
CA ASP A 129 4.76 -3.31 -18.90
C ASP A 129 3.33 -3.40 -18.35
N TYR A 130 2.89 -2.34 -17.67
CA TYR A 130 1.57 -2.26 -17.05
C TYR A 130 1.03 -0.85 -17.16
N LYS A 131 -0.30 -0.72 -17.11
CA LYS A 131 -1.00 0.55 -16.87
C LYS A 131 -1.75 0.50 -15.55
N LEU A 132 -1.49 1.47 -14.69
CA LEU A 132 -2.23 1.70 -13.47
C LEU A 132 -3.35 2.69 -13.76
N HIS A 133 -4.59 2.21 -13.77
CA HIS A 133 -5.78 3.04 -13.90
C HIS A 133 -6.31 3.38 -12.51
N TYR A 134 -6.68 4.64 -12.31
CA TYR A 134 -7.28 5.09 -11.07
C TYR A 134 -8.35 6.14 -11.30
N ASN A 135 -9.32 6.12 -10.41
CA ASN A 135 -10.44 7.04 -10.35
C ASN A 135 -10.46 7.67 -8.95
N VAL A 136 -10.29 8.99 -8.88
CA VAL A 136 -10.17 9.73 -7.64
C VAL A 136 -11.20 10.85 -7.61
N GLU A 137 -11.97 10.97 -6.54
CA GLU A 137 -12.86 12.11 -6.33
C GLU A 137 -12.06 13.37 -6.02
N LEU A 138 -12.29 14.44 -6.81
CA LEU A 138 -11.42 15.62 -6.85
C LEU A 138 -11.33 16.38 -5.52
N PHE A 139 -12.42 16.49 -4.78
CA PHE A 139 -12.49 17.39 -3.62
C PHE A 139 -12.05 16.75 -2.30
N ASN A 140 -12.20 15.46 -2.16
CA ASN A 140 -11.77 14.72 -0.97
C ASN A 140 -10.60 13.77 -1.25
N LEU A 141 -10.14 13.70 -2.52
CA LEU A 141 -9.12 12.77 -3.00
C LEU A 141 -9.42 11.30 -2.67
N GLU A 142 -10.70 10.98 -2.51
CA GLU A 142 -11.12 9.61 -2.25
C GLU A 142 -10.84 8.74 -3.48
N MET A 143 -10.02 7.72 -3.31
CA MET A 143 -9.79 6.72 -4.34
C MET A 143 -11.01 5.83 -4.47
N ARG A 144 -11.72 5.94 -5.60
CA ARG A 144 -12.93 5.18 -5.90
C ARG A 144 -12.63 3.82 -6.47
N GLU A 145 -11.64 3.78 -7.34
CA GLU A 145 -11.29 2.58 -8.06
C GLU A 145 -9.81 2.60 -8.45
N MET A 146 -9.18 1.45 -8.41
CA MET A 146 -7.82 1.24 -8.88
C MET A 146 -7.70 -0.16 -9.49
N HIS A 147 -7.19 -0.25 -10.71
CA HIS A 147 -6.86 -1.52 -11.35
C HIS A 147 -5.64 -1.42 -12.24
N ILE A 148 -5.02 -2.55 -12.49
CA ILE A 148 -3.82 -2.68 -13.31
C ILE A 148 -4.17 -3.51 -14.53
N THR A 149 -3.78 -3.03 -15.71
CA THR A 149 -3.86 -3.77 -16.98
C THR A 149 -2.46 -4.01 -17.53
N GLU A 150 -2.30 -5.06 -18.34
CA GLU A 150 -1.09 -5.35 -19.12
C GLU A 150 -1.15 -4.64 -20.48
#